data_bd121c0086e000c68b7baaf4c31912b8
#
_entry.id   bd121c0086e000c68b7baaf4c31912b8
#
_cell.length_a   1.000
_cell.length_b   1.000
_cell.length_c   1.000
_cell.angle_alpha   90.00
_cell.angle_beta   90.00
_cell.angle_gamma   90.00
#
_symmetry.space_group_name_H-M   'P 1'
#
loop_
_entity.id
_entity.type
_entity.pdbx_description
1 polymer ?
#
loop_
_entity_poly.entity_id
_entity_poly.type
_entity_poly.pdbx_seq_one_letter_code
_entity_poly.pdbx_strand_id
1 'polypeptide(L)'
;MLKYSLSLLILLLFTIPAGAETLRLNSGESLEGKIRIMDENTLYIESNLTAQELKIDRADLGLIEFDASGRSLARRIGIGFHYRLNGNEENLSIKNWISEVDSAELMVGYSSGSVNTFSVELRYARVFKVEGTSDLFYGAGTGLISKDSKRGTAFRFFSGGEFFPRSSPNFGISLELGVLRKQGVGDDTQGFYNAISARYYF
;
A
#
# COMPACT_ATOMS: atom_id res chain seq x y z
N MET A 1 -2.85 -24.30 -18.74
CA MET A 1 -3.91 -23.67 -17.93
C MET A 1 -3.40 -22.56 -16.99
N LEU A 2 -2.14 -22.55 -16.55
CA LEU A 2 -1.61 -21.57 -15.60
C LEU A 2 -1.41 -20.13 -16.16
N LYS A 3 -1.23 -19.99 -17.49
CA LYS A 3 -0.96 -18.68 -18.14
C LYS A 3 -2.12 -17.69 -18.11
N TYR A 4 -3.37 -18.15 -18.08
CA TYR A 4 -4.55 -17.28 -18.06
C TYR A 4 -4.96 -16.85 -16.65
N SER A 5 -4.55 -17.60 -15.63
CA SER A 5 -4.84 -17.32 -14.24
C SER A 5 -4.10 -16.07 -13.72
N LEU A 6 -2.85 -15.84 -14.15
CA LEU A 6 -2.06 -14.68 -13.74
C LEU A 6 -2.56 -13.38 -14.37
N SER A 7 -2.97 -13.43 -15.65
CA SER A 7 -3.53 -12.25 -16.35
C SER A 7 -4.87 -11.81 -15.77
N LEU A 8 -5.72 -12.76 -15.34
CA LEU A 8 -7.00 -12.47 -14.70
C LEU A 8 -6.80 -11.88 -13.30
N LEU A 9 -5.80 -12.33 -12.56
CA LEU A 9 -5.47 -11.80 -11.23
C LEU A 9 -4.95 -10.36 -11.32
N ILE A 10 -4.14 -10.05 -12.34
CA ILE A 10 -3.64 -8.69 -12.59
C ILE A 10 -4.80 -7.76 -13.01
N LEU A 11 -5.74 -8.24 -13.83
CA LEU A 11 -6.89 -7.43 -14.26
C LEU A 11 -7.84 -7.10 -13.11
N LEU A 12 -8.04 -8.01 -12.15
CA LEU A 12 -8.87 -7.81 -10.96
C LEU A 12 -8.29 -6.75 -9.98
N LEU A 13 -6.97 -6.52 -10.00
CA LEU A 13 -6.32 -5.52 -9.17
C LEU A 13 -6.57 -4.07 -9.63
N PHE A 14 -7.05 -3.86 -10.86
CA PHE A 14 -7.23 -2.53 -11.46
C PHE A 14 -8.68 -2.02 -11.49
N THR A 15 -9.66 -2.79 -11.03
CA THR A 15 -11.10 -2.44 -11.13
C THR A 15 -11.70 -1.89 -9.82
N ILE A 16 -10.94 -1.19 -8.99
CA ILE A 16 -11.44 -0.71 -7.70
C ILE A 16 -11.92 0.74 -7.83
N PRO A 17 -13.16 1.08 -7.39
CA PRO A 17 -13.69 2.43 -7.45
C PRO A 17 -12.86 3.40 -6.60
N ALA A 18 -12.70 4.63 -7.09
CA ALA A 18 -12.05 5.70 -6.36
C ALA A 18 -12.89 6.07 -5.13
N GLY A 19 -12.27 6.17 -3.97
CA GLY A 19 -12.90 6.65 -2.75
C GLY A 19 -13.23 8.15 -2.83
N ALA A 20 -14.08 8.59 -1.93
CA ALA A 20 -14.54 9.97 -1.81
C ALA A 20 -13.86 10.66 -0.62
N GLU A 21 -13.56 11.93 -0.79
CA GLU A 21 -13.13 12.82 0.29
C GLU A 21 -14.35 13.50 0.89
N THR A 22 -14.38 13.72 2.20
CA THR A 22 -15.47 14.42 2.86
C THR A 22 -15.02 15.84 3.19
N LEU A 23 -15.74 16.81 2.64
CA LEU A 23 -15.58 18.24 2.95
C LEU A 23 -16.65 18.64 3.94
N ARG A 24 -16.25 19.28 5.04
CA ARG A 24 -17.18 20.01 5.92
C ARG A 24 -17.09 21.49 5.64
N LEU A 25 -18.23 22.07 5.31
CA LEU A 25 -18.35 23.50 5.14
C LEU A 25 -18.54 24.18 6.49
N ASN A 26 -18.22 25.47 6.57
CA ASN A 26 -18.50 26.31 7.75
C ASN A 26 -20.01 26.40 8.06
N SER A 27 -20.88 26.14 7.09
CA SER A 27 -22.33 26.00 7.27
C SER A 27 -22.74 24.77 8.09
N GLY A 28 -21.83 23.79 8.30
CA GLY A 28 -22.10 22.48 8.89
C GLY A 28 -22.51 21.42 7.90
N GLU A 29 -22.65 21.74 6.63
CA GLU A 29 -22.93 20.77 5.56
C GLU A 29 -21.69 19.94 5.25
N SER A 30 -21.92 18.68 4.88
CA SER A 30 -20.86 17.76 4.43
C SER A 30 -21.06 17.40 2.97
N LEU A 31 -20.02 17.50 2.17
CA LEU A 31 -19.99 17.13 0.78
C LEU A 31 -19.02 15.96 0.58
N GLU A 32 -19.47 14.90 -0.06
CA GLU A 32 -18.63 13.77 -0.44
C GLU A 32 -18.32 13.84 -1.94
N GLY A 33 -17.04 13.75 -2.27
CA GLY A 33 -16.61 13.82 -3.65
C GLY A 33 -15.11 13.67 -3.79
N LYS A 34 -14.64 13.82 -5.03
CA LYS A 34 -13.21 13.76 -5.36
C LYS A 34 -12.69 15.16 -5.60
N ILE A 35 -11.70 15.58 -4.83
CA ILE A 35 -11.00 16.86 -5.07
C ILE A 35 -10.26 16.74 -6.41
N ARG A 36 -10.57 17.64 -7.35
CA ARG A 36 -9.94 17.70 -8.67
C ARG A 36 -8.83 18.73 -8.73
N ILE A 37 -9.11 19.93 -8.24
CA ILE A 37 -8.19 21.07 -8.28
C ILE A 37 -8.38 21.83 -6.98
N MET A 38 -7.29 22.29 -6.41
CA MET A 38 -7.27 23.22 -5.28
C MET A 38 -6.28 24.34 -5.61
N ASP A 39 -6.77 25.55 -5.73
CA ASP A 39 -5.97 26.76 -5.84
C ASP A 39 -6.01 27.60 -4.54
N GLU A 40 -5.43 28.79 -4.56
CA GLU A 40 -5.33 29.64 -3.37
C GLU A 40 -6.69 30.03 -2.78
N ASN A 41 -7.73 30.17 -3.61
CA ASN A 41 -9.04 30.71 -3.24
C ASN A 41 -10.20 29.75 -3.47
N THR A 42 -10.00 28.67 -4.23
CA THR A 42 -11.08 27.83 -4.71
C THR A 42 -10.71 26.35 -4.66
N LEU A 43 -11.68 25.52 -4.33
CA LEU A 43 -11.62 24.08 -4.38
C LEU A 43 -12.68 23.56 -5.38
N TYR A 44 -12.28 22.69 -6.29
CA TYR A 44 -13.17 22.01 -7.20
C TYR A 44 -13.31 20.55 -6.78
N ILE A 45 -14.52 20.15 -6.47
CA ILE A 45 -14.87 18.79 -6.07
C ILE A 45 -15.86 18.18 -7.08
N GLU A 46 -15.57 17.00 -7.55
CA GLU A 46 -16.52 16.19 -8.31
C GLU A 46 -17.36 15.39 -7.31
N SER A 47 -18.64 15.77 -7.18
CA SER A 47 -19.57 15.12 -6.26
C SER A 47 -19.87 13.68 -6.69
N ASN A 48 -19.78 12.74 -5.74
CA ASN A 48 -20.15 11.35 -5.98
C ASN A 48 -21.64 11.15 -6.22
N LEU A 49 -22.48 12.07 -5.76
CA LEU A 49 -23.94 11.96 -5.88
C LEU A 49 -24.45 12.42 -7.26
N THR A 50 -23.82 13.43 -7.84
CA THR A 50 -24.33 14.08 -9.05
C THR A 50 -23.41 13.98 -10.25
N ALA A 51 -22.17 13.50 -10.06
CA ALA A 51 -21.08 13.56 -11.03
C ALA A 51 -20.84 14.99 -11.59
N GLN A 52 -21.27 16.01 -10.86
CA GLN A 52 -21.06 17.41 -11.20
C GLN A 52 -19.87 17.97 -10.46
N GLU A 53 -19.14 18.83 -11.12
CA GLU A 53 -18.07 19.59 -10.51
C GLU A 53 -18.69 20.77 -9.73
N LEU A 54 -18.44 20.77 -8.41
CA LEU A 54 -18.85 21.85 -7.52
C LEU A 54 -17.67 22.74 -7.23
N LYS A 55 -17.86 24.03 -7.41
CA LYS A 55 -16.88 25.06 -7.02
C LYS A 55 -17.18 25.54 -5.61
N ILE A 56 -16.22 25.44 -4.70
CA ILE A 56 -16.35 25.85 -3.30
C ILE A 56 -15.31 26.92 -3.03
N ASP A 57 -15.75 28.03 -2.45
CA ASP A 57 -14.84 29.07 -2.01
C ASP A 57 -14.07 28.59 -0.76
N ARG A 58 -12.77 28.82 -0.71
CA ARG A 58 -11.93 28.37 0.40
C ARG A 58 -12.34 29.01 1.75
N ALA A 59 -12.95 30.19 1.70
CA ALA A 59 -13.50 30.85 2.87
C ALA A 59 -14.69 30.09 3.50
N ASP A 60 -15.39 29.27 2.72
CA ASP A 60 -16.54 28.47 3.16
C ASP A 60 -16.11 27.07 3.68
N LEU A 61 -14.82 26.72 3.51
CA LEU A 61 -14.29 25.47 4.01
C LEU A 61 -14.01 25.54 5.50
N GLY A 62 -14.75 24.75 6.28
CA GLY A 62 -14.49 24.56 7.71
C GLY A 62 -13.39 23.52 7.95
N LEU A 63 -13.51 22.38 7.31
CA LEU A 63 -12.59 21.26 7.47
C LEU A 63 -12.60 20.39 6.21
N ILE A 64 -11.44 20.02 5.72
CA ILE A 64 -11.30 18.95 4.76
C ILE A 64 -10.97 17.69 5.58
N GLU A 65 -11.94 16.82 5.75
CA GLU A 65 -11.67 15.48 6.25
C GLU A 65 -11.18 14.66 5.06
N PHE A 66 -9.89 14.64 4.87
CA PHE A 66 -9.32 13.51 4.18
C PHE A 66 -9.69 12.28 5.01
N ASP A 67 -10.12 11.19 4.35
CA ASP A 67 -10.31 9.89 4.96
C ASP A 67 -9.49 9.73 6.26
N ALA A 68 -10.04 9.07 7.29
CA ALA A 68 -9.50 8.98 8.65
C ALA A 68 -8.00 8.64 8.77
N SER A 69 -7.37 8.25 7.67
CA SER A 69 -5.92 8.04 7.54
C SER A 69 -5.13 9.28 7.09
N GLY A 70 -5.79 10.40 6.76
CA GLY A 70 -5.13 11.55 6.09
C GLY A 70 -4.61 11.19 4.70
N ARG A 71 -5.02 10.04 4.18
CA ARG A 71 -4.70 9.56 2.84
C ARG A 71 -5.81 9.97 1.90
N SER A 72 -5.48 10.73 0.88
CA SER A 72 -6.35 10.82 -0.28
C SER A 72 -6.49 9.42 -0.87
N LEU A 73 -7.71 8.88 -0.94
CA LEU A 73 -7.99 7.61 -1.64
C LEU A 73 -7.64 7.68 -3.14
N ALA A 74 -7.30 8.86 -3.66
CA ALA A 74 -6.70 9.03 -4.98
C ALA A 74 -5.29 8.39 -5.10
N ARG A 75 -4.62 8.08 -3.97
CA ARG A 75 -3.26 7.55 -3.94
C ARG A 75 -3.26 6.09 -3.51
N ARG A 76 -3.74 5.24 -4.39
CA ARG A 76 -3.95 3.82 -4.07
C ARG A 76 -2.78 2.93 -4.41
N ILE A 77 -1.92 3.33 -5.32
CA ILE A 77 -0.81 2.49 -5.78
C ILE A 77 0.50 3.07 -5.29
N GLY A 78 1.22 2.31 -4.48
CA GLY A 78 2.56 2.61 -4.01
C GLY A 78 3.58 1.75 -4.75
N ILE A 79 4.63 2.37 -5.26
CA ILE A 79 5.77 1.67 -5.87
C ILE A 79 7.02 2.02 -5.07
N GLY A 80 7.83 1.03 -4.76
CA GLY A 80 9.04 1.25 -3.98
C GLY A 80 9.85 0.00 -3.73
N PHE A 81 10.62 0.03 -2.66
CA PHE A 81 11.52 -1.04 -2.28
C PHE A 81 11.20 -1.55 -0.88
N HIS A 82 11.39 -2.84 -0.69
CA HIS A 82 11.31 -3.52 0.59
C HIS A 82 12.64 -4.23 0.82
N TYR A 83 13.33 -3.87 1.89
CA TYR A 83 14.62 -4.41 2.27
C TYR A 83 14.53 -5.16 3.58
N ARG A 84 14.88 -6.44 3.58
CA ARG A 84 14.95 -7.27 4.78
C ARG A 84 16.33 -7.14 5.43
N LEU A 85 16.37 -6.54 6.60
CA LEU A 85 17.63 -6.17 7.28
C LEU A 85 18.45 -7.39 7.70
N ASN A 86 17.81 -8.45 8.19
CA ASN A 86 18.50 -9.65 8.69
C ASN A 86 18.66 -10.76 7.63
N GLY A 87 18.57 -10.44 6.36
CA GLY A 87 18.68 -11.44 5.28
C GLY A 87 19.20 -10.89 3.97
N ASN A 88 19.50 -9.57 3.93
CA ASN A 88 20.02 -8.86 2.74
C ASN A 88 19.17 -9.18 1.48
N GLU A 89 17.86 -9.27 1.63
CA GLU A 89 16.94 -9.46 0.50
C GLU A 89 16.32 -8.14 0.11
N GLU A 90 16.52 -7.77 -1.14
CA GLU A 90 15.96 -6.58 -1.76
C GLU A 90 14.81 -6.98 -2.66
N ASN A 91 13.67 -6.33 -2.52
CA ASN A 91 12.50 -6.58 -3.33
C ASN A 91 11.93 -5.26 -3.87
N LEU A 92 11.55 -5.26 -5.14
CA LEU A 92 10.65 -4.27 -5.68
C LEU A 92 9.26 -4.52 -5.08
N SER A 93 8.59 -3.48 -4.63
CA SER A 93 7.28 -3.53 -4.00
C SER A 93 6.28 -2.73 -4.81
N ILE A 94 5.15 -3.34 -5.10
CA ILE A 94 3.96 -2.67 -5.65
C ILE A 94 2.81 -2.93 -4.69
N LYS A 95 2.42 -1.92 -3.93
CA LYS A 95 1.34 -1.98 -2.94
C LYS A 95 0.10 -1.28 -3.48
N ASN A 96 -1.05 -1.93 -3.38
CA ASN A 96 -2.34 -1.36 -3.75
C ASN A 96 -3.28 -1.36 -2.53
N TRP A 97 -3.84 -0.21 -2.19
CA TRP A 97 -4.89 -0.07 -1.20
C TRP A 97 -6.22 -0.52 -1.79
N ILE A 98 -6.77 -1.61 -1.25
CA ILE A 98 -8.04 -2.22 -1.66
C ILE A 98 -9.21 -1.49 -1.00
N SER A 99 -9.01 -1.06 0.24
CA SER A 99 -9.93 -0.24 1.02
C SER A 99 -9.14 0.80 1.83
N GLU A 100 -9.81 1.56 2.67
CA GLU A 100 -9.18 2.51 3.60
C GLU A 100 -8.18 1.86 4.56
N VAL A 101 -8.42 0.61 4.90
CA VAL A 101 -7.63 -0.13 5.89
C VAL A 101 -6.92 -1.36 5.32
N ASP A 102 -7.31 -1.84 4.14
CA ASP A 102 -6.80 -3.07 3.56
C ASP A 102 -5.91 -2.81 2.36
N SER A 103 -4.81 -3.52 2.25
CA SER A 103 -3.89 -3.43 1.11
C SER A 103 -3.41 -4.80 0.65
N ALA A 104 -3.19 -4.92 -0.66
CA ALA A 104 -2.46 -6.02 -1.27
C ALA A 104 -1.12 -5.50 -1.80
N GLU A 105 -0.09 -6.29 -1.69
CA GLU A 105 1.25 -5.95 -2.13
C GLU A 105 1.88 -7.10 -2.88
N LEU A 106 2.42 -6.82 -4.06
CA LEU A 106 3.26 -7.72 -4.84
C LEU A 106 4.71 -7.33 -4.63
N MET A 107 5.53 -8.29 -4.21
CA MET A 107 6.97 -8.11 -4.10
C MET A 107 7.70 -9.02 -5.08
N VAL A 108 8.71 -8.47 -5.74
CA VAL A 108 9.59 -9.22 -6.64
C VAL A 108 11.03 -8.96 -6.22
N GLY A 109 11.73 -10.02 -5.83
CA GLY A 109 13.10 -9.96 -5.38
C GLY A 109 14.05 -10.73 -6.30
N TYR A 110 15.25 -10.17 -6.45
CA TYR A 110 16.35 -10.85 -7.09
C TYR A 110 17.63 -10.55 -6.32
N SER A 111 18.37 -11.60 -6.01
CA SER A 111 19.69 -11.48 -5.40
C SER A 111 20.68 -12.31 -6.21
N SER A 112 21.77 -11.67 -6.62
CA SER A 112 22.90 -12.31 -7.30
C SER A 112 24.09 -12.41 -6.34
N GLY A 113 24.74 -13.56 -6.29
CA GLY A 113 25.89 -13.79 -5.43
C GLY A 113 26.45 -15.18 -5.68
N SER A 114 26.97 -15.83 -4.64
CA SER A 114 27.35 -17.24 -4.69
C SER A 114 26.16 -18.15 -5.05
N VAL A 115 24.94 -17.65 -4.84
CA VAL A 115 23.68 -18.35 -5.13
C VAL A 115 22.67 -17.33 -5.67
N ASN A 116 22.16 -17.61 -6.88
CA ASN A 116 21.12 -16.78 -7.46
C ASN A 116 19.75 -17.10 -6.83
N THR A 117 19.10 -16.09 -6.30
CA THR A 117 17.77 -16.24 -5.71
C THR A 117 16.79 -15.30 -6.40
N PHE A 118 15.66 -15.84 -6.82
CA PHE A 118 14.51 -15.08 -7.32
C PHE A 118 13.30 -15.37 -6.44
N SER A 119 12.54 -14.34 -6.11
CA SER A 119 11.32 -14.48 -5.31
C SER A 119 10.19 -13.65 -5.86
N VAL A 120 8.98 -14.17 -5.75
CA VAL A 120 7.73 -13.42 -5.98
C VAL A 120 6.83 -13.70 -4.79
N GLU A 121 6.34 -12.66 -4.14
CA GLU A 121 5.50 -12.77 -2.95
C GLU A 121 4.26 -11.89 -3.11
N LEU A 122 3.10 -12.43 -2.73
CA LEU A 122 1.86 -11.71 -2.57
C LEU A 122 1.57 -11.54 -1.08
N ARG A 123 1.25 -10.32 -0.66
CA ARG A 123 0.99 -9.97 0.73
C ARG A 123 -0.36 -9.27 0.86
N TYR A 124 -0.97 -9.46 1.99
CA TYR A 124 -2.12 -8.70 2.46
C TYR A 124 -1.77 -8.05 3.79
N ALA A 125 -2.14 -6.78 3.94
CA ALA A 125 -2.00 -6.08 5.20
C ALA A 125 -3.25 -5.30 5.53
N ARG A 126 -3.56 -5.22 6.83
CA ARG A 126 -4.67 -4.45 7.38
C ARG A 126 -4.16 -3.47 8.42
N VAL A 127 -4.55 -2.21 8.26
CA VAL A 127 -4.34 -1.16 9.26
C VAL A 127 -5.35 -1.34 10.38
N PHE A 128 -4.88 -1.38 11.60
CA PHE A 128 -5.72 -1.48 12.79
C PHE A 128 -5.72 -0.21 13.63
N LYS A 129 -4.77 0.71 13.39
CA LYS A 129 -4.68 2.00 14.06
C LYS A 129 -4.01 3.02 13.17
N VAL A 130 -4.58 4.22 13.13
CA VAL A 130 -4.00 5.40 12.50
C VAL A 130 -3.67 6.41 13.58
N GLU A 131 -2.44 6.91 13.60
CA GLU A 131 -1.97 7.93 14.53
C GLU A 131 -1.29 9.07 13.78
N GLY A 132 -2.03 10.15 13.53
CA GLY A 132 -1.51 11.30 12.79
C GLY A 132 -1.05 10.91 11.39
N THR A 133 0.26 10.88 11.18
CA THR A 133 0.89 10.51 9.90
C THR A 133 1.39 9.07 9.85
N SER A 134 0.96 8.22 10.77
CA SER A 134 1.44 6.85 10.89
C SER A 134 0.31 5.84 10.90
N ASP A 135 0.48 4.77 10.14
CA ASP A 135 -0.44 3.64 10.07
C ASP A 135 0.18 2.43 10.72
N LEU A 136 -0.46 1.90 11.75
CA LEU A 136 -0.06 0.63 12.33
C LEU A 136 -0.83 -0.50 11.66
N PHE A 137 -0.13 -1.50 11.18
CA PHE A 137 -0.69 -2.60 10.41
C PHE A 137 -0.21 -3.97 10.86
N TYR A 138 -0.96 -5.00 10.50
CA TYR A 138 -0.55 -6.40 10.52
C TYR A 138 -0.92 -7.06 9.21
N GLY A 139 -0.27 -8.20 8.91
CA GLY A 139 -0.53 -8.88 7.65
C GLY A 139 0.07 -10.26 7.54
N ALA A 140 -0.20 -10.86 6.40
CA ALA A 140 0.35 -12.14 6.02
C ALA A 140 0.75 -12.13 4.53
N GLY A 141 1.70 -12.98 4.17
CA GLY A 141 2.15 -13.13 2.79
C GLY A 141 2.52 -14.57 2.47
N THR A 142 2.44 -14.87 1.18
CA THR A 142 2.91 -16.14 0.63
C THR A 142 3.64 -15.88 -0.68
N GLY A 143 4.65 -16.67 -0.96
CA GLY A 143 5.45 -16.47 -2.16
C GLY A 143 6.14 -17.72 -2.66
N LEU A 144 6.66 -17.60 -3.86
CA LEU A 144 7.51 -18.58 -4.52
C LEU A 144 8.95 -18.09 -4.45
N ILE A 145 9.85 -19.01 -4.13
CA ILE A 145 11.29 -18.76 -4.11
C ILE A 145 11.95 -19.76 -5.05
N SER A 146 12.86 -19.27 -5.87
CA SER A 146 13.75 -20.11 -6.66
C SER A 146 15.18 -19.81 -6.26
N LYS A 147 15.94 -20.86 -5.91
CA LYS A 147 17.34 -20.78 -5.48
C LYS A 147 18.11 -21.90 -6.17
N ASP A 148 19.07 -21.56 -7.04
CA ASP A 148 19.91 -22.53 -7.79
C ASP A 148 19.08 -23.67 -8.38
N SER A 149 18.04 -23.36 -9.17
CA SER A 149 17.12 -24.31 -9.79
C SER A 149 16.20 -25.10 -8.84
N LYS A 150 16.36 -24.97 -7.52
CA LYS A 150 15.39 -25.48 -6.54
C LYS A 150 14.25 -24.49 -6.38
N ARG A 151 13.03 -25.00 -6.26
CA ARG A 151 11.83 -24.17 -6.05
C ARG A 151 11.25 -24.47 -4.68
N GLY A 152 10.74 -23.45 -4.03
CA GLY A 152 10.10 -23.56 -2.75
C GLY A 152 9.09 -22.46 -2.53
N THR A 153 8.51 -22.45 -1.33
CA THR A 153 7.50 -21.50 -0.90
C THR A 153 7.97 -20.73 0.33
N ALA A 154 7.46 -19.53 0.47
CA ALA A 154 7.60 -18.73 1.67
C ALA A 154 6.24 -18.38 2.23
N PHE A 155 6.13 -18.37 3.56
CA PHE A 155 4.97 -17.88 4.31
C PHE A 155 5.45 -16.87 5.33
N ARG A 156 4.71 -15.79 5.48
CA ARG A 156 5.10 -14.67 6.32
C ARG A 156 3.90 -14.16 7.11
N PHE A 157 4.14 -13.85 8.40
CA PHE A 157 3.24 -13.05 9.23
C PHE A 157 4.02 -11.86 9.74
N PHE A 158 3.41 -10.69 9.73
CA PHE A 158 4.10 -9.45 10.06
C PHE A 158 3.19 -8.43 10.72
N SER A 159 3.80 -7.51 11.42
CA SER A 159 3.20 -6.28 11.91
C SER A 159 4.21 -5.15 11.78
N GLY A 160 3.73 -3.93 11.66
CA GLY A 160 4.61 -2.79 11.48
C GLY A 160 3.89 -1.46 11.52
N GLY A 161 4.64 -0.43 11.16
CA GLY A 161 4.12 0.92 10.99
C GLY A 161 4.61 1.53 9.69
N GLU A 162 3.76 2.28 9.00
CA GLU A 162 4.10 3.08 7.83
C GLU A 162 3.90 4.55 8.16
N PHE A 163 4.95 5.34 8.00
CA PHE A 163 4.98 6.76 8.30
C PHE A 163 4.97 7.58 7.01
N PHE A 164 4.11 8.59 6.96
CA PHE A 164 3.97 9.53 5.85
C PHE A 164 4.41 10.94 6.31
N PRO A 165 5.58 11.43 5.88
CA PRO A 165 6.03 12.78 6.23
C PRO A 165 5.05 13.85 5.77
N ARG A 166 4.72 14.83 6.62
CA ARG A 166 3.81 15.93 6.26
C ARG A 166 4.28 16.74 5.04
N SER A 167 5.60 16.87 4.87
CA SER A 167 6.21 17.54 3.70
C SER A 167 6.15 16.72 2.42
N SER A 168 5.87 15.43 2.51
CA SER A 168 5.83 14.48 1.38
C SER A 168 4.77 13.41 1.64
N PRO A 169 3.48 13.76 1.65
CA PRO A 169 2.42 12.83 2.05
C PRO A 169 2.23 11.65 1.08
N ASN A 170 2.85 11.71 -0.10
CA ASN A 170 2.89 10.62 -1.08
C ASN A 170 4.03 9.64 -0.83
N PHE A 171 4.92 9.93 0.10
CA PHE A 171 6.07 9.09 0.38
C PHE A 171 5.85 8.38 1.71
N GLY A 172 5.84 7.04 1.68
CA GLY A 172 5.69 6.20 2.87
C GLY A 172 7.00 5.50 3.21
N ILE A 173 7.37 5.54 4.48
CA ILE A 173 8.46 4.73 5.03
C ILE A 173 7.85 3.77 6.03
N SER A 174 8.07 2.46 5.86
CA SER A 174 7.58 1.47 6.80
C SER A 174 8.69 0.67 7.48
N LEU A 175 8.43 0.33 8.74
CA LEU A 175 9.21 -0.62 9.51
C LEU A 175 8.32 -1.82 9.81
N GLU A 176 8.88 -3.02 9.67
CA GLU A 176 8.15 -4.27 9.80
C GLU A 176 8.94 -5.28 10.62
N LEU A 177 8.23 -6.00 11.48
CA LEU A 177 8.71 -7.15 12.24
C LEU A 177 7.81 -8.34 11.96
N GLY A 178 8.39 -9.53 11.83
CA GLY A 178 7.57 -10.70 11.53
C GLY A 178 8.28 -12.02 11.68
N VAL A 179 7.54 -13.07 11.32
CA VAL A 179 8.03 -14.44 11.23
C VAL A 179 7.95 -14.90 9.79
N LEU A 180 9.03 -15.49 9.31
CA LEU A 180 9.15 -16.03 7.97
C LEU A 180 9.44 -17.52 8.06
N ARG A 181 8.71 -18.32 7.28
CA ARG A 181 8.97 -19.74 7.04
C ARG A 181 9.25 -19.95 5.56
N LYS A 182 10.38 -20.60 5.24
CA LYS A 182 10.75 -21.01 3.87
C LYS A 182 10.81 -22.52 3.81
N GLN A 183 10.30 -23.11 2.72
CA GLN A 183 10.25 -24.53 2.49
C GLN A 183 10.67 -24.87 1.06
N GLY A 184 11.36 -25.98 0.86
CA GLY A 184 11.69 -26.54 -0.46
C GLY A 184 12.93 -25.95 -1.17
N VAL A 185 13.60 -24.92 -0.63
CA VAL A 185 14.82 -24.31 -1.21
C VAL A 185 16.08 -24.62 -0.39
N GLY A 186 16.26 -25.84 0.03
CA GLY A 186 17.28 -26.31 0.96
C GLY A 186 16.61 -26.82 2.22
N ASP A 187 17.25 -26.60 3.38
CA ASP A 187 16.63 -26.93 4.66
C ASP A 187 15.45 -25.99 4.91
N ASP A 188 14.35 -26.53 5.44
CA ASP A 188 13.23 -25.73 5.90
C ASP A 188 13.69 -24.79 7.00
N THR A 189 13.47 -23.52 6.82
CA THR A 189 13.90 -22.49 7.76
C THR A 189 12.70 -21.69 8.30
N GLN A 190 12.72 -21.42 9.59
CA GLN A 190 11.79 -20.52 10.24
C GLN A 190 12.56 -19.57 11.14
N GLY A 191 12.19 -18.29 11.11
CA GLY A 191 12.85 -17.29 11.93
C GLY A 191 12.13 -15.97 11.96
N PHE A 192 12.55 -15.12 12.89
CA PHE A 192 12.14 -13.72 12.92
C PHE A 192 12.86 -12.93 11.81
N TYR A 193 12.18 -11.93 11.29
CA TYR A 193 12.78 -10.97 10.38
C TYR A 193 12.34 -9.56 10.74
N ASN A 194 13.12 -8.61 10.29
CA ASN A 194 12.83 -7.19 10.30
C ASN A 194 13.10 -6.61 8.92
N ALA A 195 12.28 -5.63 8.54
CA ALA A 195 12.40 -5.00 7.23
C ALA A 195 12.09 -3.51 7.29
N ILE A 196 12.63 -2.79 6.33
CA ILE A 196 12.32 -1.41 6.03
C ILE A 196 11.81 -1.32 4.60
N SER A 197 10.83 -0.46 4.37
CA SER A 197 10.36 -0.16 3.01
C SER A 197 10.26 1.33 2.79
N ALA A 198 10.42 1.73 1.54
CA ALA A 198 10.16 3.09 1.09
C ALA A 198 9.33 3.01 -0.19
N ARG A 199 8.19 3.73 -0.23
CA ARG A 199 7.24 3.72 -1.35
C ARG A 199 6.78 5.12 -1.68
N TYR A 200 6.60 5.36 -2.97
CA TYR A 200 5.91 6.53 -3.46
C TYR A 200 4.52 6.14 -3.95
N TYR A 201 3.50 6.87 -3.51
CA TYR A 201 2.08 6.62 -3.78
C TYR A 201 1.53 7.60 -4.81
N PHE A 202 0.74 7.08 -5.74
CA PHE A 202 0.12 7.81 -6.85
C PHE A 202 -1.40 7.87 -6.70
#